data_9c0de44de971d8d4832aa789920f1e15
#
_entry.id   9c0de44de971d8d4832aa789920f1e15
#
_cell.length_a   1.000
_cell.length_b   1.000
_cell.length_c   1.000
_cell.angle_alpha   90.00
_cell.angle_beta   90.00
_cell.angle_gamma   90.00
#
_symmetry.space_group_name_H-M   'P 1'
#
loop_
_entity.id
_entity.type
_entity.pdbx_description
1 polymer ?
#
loop_
_entity_poly.entity_id
_entity_poly.type
_entity_poly.pdbx_seq_one_letter_code
_entity_poly.pdbx_strand_id
1 'polypeptide(L)'
;MRKKILLFGSGELGKEFVIACQRLGQYVIAVDSYEGAPAMQVAHEFEVINMLDGAELDRLVAKHNPDIIVPEIEAIRTERFYDYEAQGIQVVPSAKAGNFTMNRKAIRDLAAIEVGVRTATYRYATSFEELKAGVAVTGMPCVVKPLMSSSGKGQSVIKTEEDIEKAWKYAMEGSRGDLKEVIVPPCA
;
A
#
# COMPACT_ATOMS: atom_id res chain seq x y z
N MET A 1 11.13 25.61 -13.33
CA MET A 1 9.94 25.37 -14.18
C MET A 1 8.86 24.71 -13.32
N ARG A 2 7.60 25.09 -13.45
CA ARG A 2 6.47 24.52 -12.72
C ARG A 2 6.28 23.05 -13.14
N LYS A 3 6.24 22.13 -12.19
CA LYS A 3 6.00 20.71 -12.41
C LYS A 3 4.54 20.36 -12.18
N LYS A 4 4.02 19.42 -12.96
CA LYS A 4 2.69 18.85 -12.76
C LYS A 4 2.83 17.52 -12.02
N ILE A 5 2.21 17.46 -10.84
CA ILE A 5 2.29 16.34 -9.91
C ILE A 5 0.94 15.65 -9.84
N LEU A 6 0.92 14.34 -10.03
CA LEU A 6 -0.23 13.48 -9.84
C LEU A 6 -0.08 12.74 -8.51
N LEU A 7 -0.94 13.07 -7.53
CA LEU A 7 -0.92 12.49 -6.19
C LEU A 7 -1.98 11.39 -6.10
N PHE A 8 -1.57 10.15 -5.92
CA PHE A 8 -2.45 9.01 -5.69
C PHE A 8 -2.63 8.73 -4.20
N GLY A 9 -3.83 8.96 -3.70
CA GLY A 9 -4.20 9.05 -2.29
C GLY A 9 -4.34 10.51 -1.89
N SER A 10 -5.49 10.88 -1.37
CA SER A 10 -5.86 12.27 -1.09
C SER A 10 -6.30 12.47 0.35
N GLY A 11 -5.70 11.71 1.28
CA GLY A 11 -5.94 11.81 2.72
C GLY A 11 -5.41 13.10 3.35
N GLU A 12 -5.37 13.13 4.68
CA GLU A 12 -4.92 14.31 5.44
C GLU A 12 -3.43 14.61 5.19
N LEU A 13 -2.59 13.57 5.11
CA LEU A 13 -1.18 13.74 4.78
C LEU A 13 -1.01 14.23 3.34
N GLY A 14 -1.82 13.71 2.41
CA GLY A 14 -1.88 14.19 1.03
C GLY A 14 -2.24 15.67 0.94
N LYS A 15 -3.15 16.17 1.81
CA LYS A 15 -3.50 17.60 1.89
C LYS A 15 -2.29 18.47 2.26
N GLU A 16 -1.53 18.08 3.28
CA GLU A 16 -0.32 18.80 3.67
C GLU A 16 0.75 18.77 2.55
N PHE A 17 0.88 17.63 1.86
CA PHE A 17 1.76 17.53 0.69
C PHE A 17 1.34 18.51 -0.42
N VAL A 18 0.05 18.59 -0.76
CA VAL A 18 -0.45 19.55 -1.76
C VAL A 18 -0.12 20.98 -1.37
N ILE A 19 -0.39 21.36 -0.13
CA ILE A 19 -0.09 22.71 0.38
C ILE A 19 1.42 23.01 0.26
N ALA A 20 2.27 22.07 0.63
CA ALA A 20 3.72 22.23 0.51
C ALA A 20 4.16 22.40 -0.96
N CYS A 21 3.63 21.59 -1.87
CA CYS A 21 3.89 21.68 -3.30
C CYS A 21 3.45 23.05 -3.88
N GLN A 22 2.29 23.54 -3.47
CA GLN A 22 1.80 24.87 -3.91
C GLN A 22 2.69 26.00 -3.42
N ARG A 23 3.19 25.95 -2.18
CA ARG A 23 4.18 26.91 -1.68
C ARG A 23 5.46 26.94 -2.52
N LEU A 24 5.81 25.81 -3.15
CA LEU A 24 6.93 25.68 -4.07
C LEU A 24 6.54 25.99 -5.53
N GLY A 25 5.35 26.49 -5.78
CA GLY A 25 4.86 26.87 -7.10
C GLY A 25 4.52 25.69 -8.03
N GLN A 26 4.34 24.48 -7.49
CA GLN A 26 4.03 23.28 -8.29
C GLN A 26 2.52 23.16 -8.54
N TYR A 27 2.15 22.40 -9.59
CA TYR A 27 0.76 22.10 -9.93
C TYR A 27 0.42 20.69 -9.47
N VAL A 28 -0.63 20.53 -8.67
CA VAL A 28 -0.99 19.24 -8.10
C VAL A 28 -2.41 18.85 -8.50
N ILE A 29 -2.56 17.61 -8.94
CA ILE A 29 -3.82 16.92 -9.21
C ILE A 29 -3.95 15.84 -8.15
N ALA A 30 -5.00 15.92 -7.33
CA ALA A 30 -5.28 14.98 -6.25
C ALA A 30 -6.21 13.87 -6.73
N VAL A 31 -5.87 12.61 -6.45
CA VAL A 31 -6.63 11.44 -6.91
C VAL A 31 -7.01 10.57 -5.72
N ASP A 32 -8.28 10.15 -5.64
CA ASP A 32 -8.75 9.18 -4.66
C ASP A 32 -9.93 8.37 -5.22
N SER A 33 -10.39 7.39 -4.45
CA SER A 33 -11.54 6.55 -4.78
C SER A 33 -12.89 7.16 -4.40
N TYR A 34 -12.91 8.32 -3.75
CA TYR A 34 -14.12 9.02 -3.33
C TYR A 34 -13.96 10.54 -3.47
N GLU A 35 -15.07 11.21 -3.72
CA GLU A 35 -15.12 12.67 -3.87
C GLU A 35 -14.98 13.39 -2.53
N GLY A 36 -14.38 14.59 -2.56
CA GLY A 36 -14.23 15.44 -1.38
C GLY A 36 -13.15 15.00 -0.40
N ALA A 37 -12.25 14.12 -0.82
CA ALA A 37 -11.09 13.73 -0.02
C ALA A 37 -10.27 14.97 0.42
N PRO A 38 -9.60 14.94 1.58
CA PRO A 38 -8.94 16.13 2.18
C PRO A 38 -8.02 16.90 1.22
N ALA A 39 -7.17 16.20 0.45
CA ALA A 39 -6.26 16.85 -0.49
C ALA A 39 -6.98 17.49 -1.69
N MET A 40 -8.13 16.96 -2.12
CA MET A 40 -8.92 17.52 -3.21
C MET A 40 -9.43 18.93 -2.90
N GLN A 41 -9.63 19.25 -1.61
CA GLN A 41 -10.12 20.55 -1.16
C GLN A 41 -9.12 21.69 -1.43
N VAL A 42 -7.86 21.37 -1.60
CA VAL A 42 -6.76 22.33 -1.78
C VAL A 42 -5.97 22.14 -3.07
N ALA A 43 -6.17 21.06 -3.79
CA ALA A 43 -5.49 20.79 -5.06
C ALA A 43 -5.96 21.73 -6.18
N HIS A 44 -5.19 21.82 -7.26
CA HIS A 44 -5.57 22.58 -8.45
C HIS A 44 -6.66 21.89 -9.26
N GLU A 45 -6.58 20.55 -9.33
CA GLU A 45 -7.56 19.66 -9.93
C GLU A 45 -7.68 18.40 -9.08
N PHE A 46 -8.76 17.65 -9.27
CA PHE A 46 -8.91 16.35 -8.66
C PHE A 46 -9.59 15.35 -9.61
N GLU A 47 -9.36 14.06 -9.35
CA GLU A 47 -9.98 12.96 -10.05
C GLU A 47 -10.46 11.89 -9.06
N VAL A 48 -11.58 11.26 -9.37
CA VAL A 48 -12.11 10.13 -8.59
C VAL A 48 -12.06 8.89 -9.47
N ILE A 49 -11.24 7.91 -9.08
CA ILE A 49 -11.05 6.67 -9.82
C ILE A 49 -10.85 5.48 -8.88
N ASN A 50 -11.02 4.27 -9.40
CA ASN A 50 -10.53 3.08 -8.72
C ASN A 50 -9.02 2.91 -8.97
N MET A 51 -8.19 3.29 -8.01
CA MET A 51 -6.73 3.20 -8.15
C MET A 51 -6.18 1.77 -8.19
N LEU A 52 -7.00 0.75 -7.94
CA LEU A 52 -6.65 -0.66 -8.16
C LEU A 52 -6.91 -1.11 -9.61
N ASP A 53 -7.57 -0.29 -10.42
CA ASP A 53 -7.76 -0.55 -11.85
C ASP A 53 -6.63 0.09 -12.66
N GLY A 54 -5.76 -0.76 -13.24
CA GLY A 54 -4.62 -0.30 -14.04
C GLY A 54 -5.03 0.50 -15.29
N ALA A 55 -6.18 0.17 -15.91
CA ALA A 55 -6.65 0.89 -17.09
C ALA A 55 -7.12 2.31 -16.74
N GLU A 56 -7.75 2.50 -15.57
CA GLU A 56 -8.11 3.83 -15.08
C GLU A 56 -6.87 4.67 -14.76
N LEU A 57 -5.84 4.07 -14.16
CA LEU A 57 -4.54 4.74 -13.93
C LEU A 57 -3.91 5.18 -15.26
N ASP A 58 -3.84 4.29 -16.25
CA ASP A 58 -3.26 4.58 -17.55
C ASP A 58 -4.00 5.73 -18.25
N ARG A 59 -5.33 5.69 -18.25
CA ARG A 59 -6.17 6.74 -18.81
C ARG A 59 -5.92 8.09 -18.15
N LEU A 60 -5.77 8.08 -16.81
CA LEU A 60 -5.55 9.28 -16.03
C LEU A 60 -4.16 9.87 -16.28
N VAL A 61 -3.13 9.04 -16.30
CA VAL A 61 -1.75 9.46 -16.61
C VAL A 61 -1.68 10.04 -18.04
N ALA A 62 -2.30 9.39 -19.01
CA ALA A 62 -2.37 9.89 -20.37
C ALA A 62 -3.13 11.23 -20.49
N LYS A 63 -4.23 11.39 -19.75
CA LYS A 63 -5.04 12.63 -19.70
C LYS A 63 -4.24 13.81 -19.18
N HIS A 64 -3.53 13.63 -18.08
CA HIS A 64 -2.86 14.73 -17.38
C HIS A 64 -1.41 14.92 -17.79
N ASN A 65 -0.76 13.90 -18.36
CA ASN A 65 0.65 13.92 -18.72
C ASN A 65 1.53 14.55 -17.62
N PRO A 66 1.59 13.94 -16.43
CA PRO A 66 2.29 14.50 -15.27
C PRO A 66 3.82 14.42 -15.45
N ASP A 67 4.55 15.35 -14.83
CA ASP A 67 6.00 15.26 -14.69
C ASP A 67 6.38 14.28 -13.55
N ILE A 68 5.56 14.24 -12.49
CA ILE A 68 5.84 13.48 -11.28
C ILE A 68 4.57 12.75 -10.82
N ILE A 69 4.74 11.50 -10.42
CA ILE A 69 3.70 10.69 -9.76
C ILE A 69 4.13 10.44 -8.32
N VAL A 70 3.22 10.64 -7.38
CA VAL A 70 3.45 10.43 -5.94
C VAL A 70 2.36 9.53 -5.37
N PRO A 71 2.66 8.27 -4.98
CA PRO A 71 1.74 7.44 -4.22
C PRO A 71 1.76 7.83 -2.74
N GLU A 72 0.59 7.98 -2.12
CA GLU A 72 0.43 8.31 -0.71
C GLU A 72 -0.21 7.15 0.09
N ILE A 73 -1.00 6.30 -0.57
CA ILE A 73 -1.65 5.14 0.05
C ILE A 73 -1.17 3.82 -0.59
N GLU A 74 -1.46 2.70 0.10
CA GLU A 74 -1.07 1.36 -0.34
C GLU A 74 -2.04 0.71 -1.35
N ALA A 75 -3.27 1.21 -1.46
CA ALA A 75 -4.31 0.64 -2.31
C ALA A 75 -4.25 1.18 -3.75
N ILE A 76 -3.13 0.96 -4.41
CA ILE A 76 -2.84 1.40 -5.79
C ILE A 76 -2.27 0.22 -6.57
N ARG A 77 -2.53 0.14 -7.86
CA ARG A 77 -1.91 -0.81 -8.79
C ARG A 77 -0.46 -0.38 -9.09
N THR A 78 0.42 -0.52 -8.09
CA THR A 78 1.79 0.01 -8.11
C THR A 78 2.68 -0.59 -9.19
N GLU A 79 2.31 -1.75 -9.75
CA GLU A 79 3.03 -2.37 -10.86
C GLU A 79 3.05 -1.47 -12.11
N ARG A 80 2.02 -0.63 -12.29
CA ARG A 80 1.95 0.31 -13.42
C ARG A 80 3.02 1.41 -13.35
N PHE A 81 3.55 1.68 -12.17
CA PHE A 81 4.58 2.71 -11.99
C PHE A 81 5.88 2.42 -12.73
N TYR A 82 6.22 1.13 -12.91
CA TYR A 82 7.38 0.75 -13.73
C TYR A 82 7.21 1.17 -15.19
N ASP A 83 6.00 1.05 -15.72
CA ASP A 83 5.70 1.46 -17.10
C ASP A 83 5.76 2.99 -17.23
N TYR A 84 5.32 3.73 -16.21
CA TYR A 84 5.38 5.19 -16.22
C TYR A 84 6.82 5.70 -16.09
N GLU A 85 7.66 5.09 -15.27
CA GLU A 85 9.10 5.39 -15.22
C GLU A 85 9.78 5.10 -16.57
N ALA A 86 9.44 3.99 -17.23
CA ALA A 86 9.96 3.66 -18.56
C ALA A 86 9.55 4.69 -19.63
N GLN A 87 8.42 5.37 -19.45
CA GLN A 87 7.96 6.48 -20.30
C GLN A 87 8.62 7.82 -19.96
N GLY A 88 9.49 7.89 -18.94
CA GLY A 88 10.19 9.09 -18.50
C GLY A 88 9.45 9.93 -17.47
N ILE A 89 8.34 9.45 -16.91
CA ILE A 89 7.65 10.12 -15.79
C ILE A 89 8.39 9.78 -14.49
N GLN A 90 8.70 10.78 -13.69
CA GLN A 90 9.35 10.57 -12.40
C GLN A 90 8.34 10.03 -11.37
N VAL A 91 8.60 8.88 -10.78
CA VAL A 91 7.81 8.34 -9.66
C VAL A 91 8.57 8.57 -8.35
N VAL A 92 7.92 9.10 -7.31
CA VAL A 92 8.54 9.46 -6.03
C VAL A 92 7.68 8.94 -4.86
N PRO A 93 8.18 7.96 -4.09
CA PRO A 93 9.45 7.23 -4.25
C PRO A 93 9.46 6.42 -5.55
N SER A 94 10.62 5.94 -6.00
CA SER A 94 10.70 5.17 -7.26
C SER A 94 9.69 4.01 -7.30
N ALA A 95 9.29 3.58 -8.50
CA ALA A 95 8.35 2.45 -8.66
C ALA A 95 8.76 1.22 -7.84
N LYS A 96 10.06 0.89 -7.85
CA LYS A 96 10.62 -0.20 -7.05
C LYS A 96 10.43 0.04 -5.54
N ALA A 97 10.77 1.22 -5.05
CA ALA A 97 10.64 1.55 -3.63
C ALA A 97 9.16 1.60 -3.20
N GLY A 98 8.30 2.23 -4.00
CA GLY A 98 6.86 2.27 -3.77
C GLY A 98 6.23 0.86 -3.70
N ASN A 99 6.58 -0.01 -4.65
CA ASN A 99 6.10 -1.39 -4.66
C ASN A 99 6.53 -2.17 -3.41
N PHE A 100 7.81 -2.07 -3.02
CA PHE A 100 8.30 -2.76 -1.82
C PHE A 100 7.67 -2.24 -0.52
N THR A 101 7.52 -0.93 -0.38
CA THR A 101 6.95 -0.35 0.86
C THR A 101 5.45 -0.62 1.01
N MET A 102 4.74 -0.76 -0.09
CA MET A 102 3.30 -1.06 -0.11
C MET A 102 2.98 -2.56 -0.05
N ASN A 103 3.99 -3.41 -0.25
CA ASN A 103 3.86 -4.87 -0.21
C ASN A 103 4.72 -5.45 0.92
N ARG A 104 4.08 -5.81 2.06
CA ARG A 104 4.77 -6.38 3.23
C ARG A 104 5.52 -7.68 2.95
N LYS A 105 5.05 -8.47 1.97
CA LYS A 105 5.73 -9.69 1.54
C LYS A 105 7.01 -9.33 0.80
N ALA A 106 6.89 -8.49 -0.22
CA ALA A 106 8.03 -8.10 -1.05
C ALA A 106 9.17 -7.48 -0.24
N ILE A 107 8.87 -6.52 0.66
CA ILE A 107 9.91 -5.88 1.48
C ILE A 107 10.54 -6.86 2.49
N ARG A 108 9.77 -7.80 3.05
CA ARG A 108 10.28 -8.78 3.99
C ARG A 108 11.14 -9.84 3.30
N ASP A 109 10.69 -10.33 2.15
CA ASP A 109 11.44 -11.31 1.36
C ASP A 109 12.73 -10.69 0.81
N LEU A 110 12.70 -9.44 0.37
CA LEU A 110 13.91 -8.68 0.04
C LEU A 110 14.89 -8.65 1.22
N ALA A 111 14.44 -8.27 2.39
CA ALA A 111 15.28 -8.16 3.58
C ALA A 111 15.84 -9.53 4.03
N ALA A 112 14.97 -10.55 4.12
CA ALA A 112 15.34 -11.86 4.66
C ALA A 112 16.12 -12.71 3.67
N ILE A 113 15.74 -12.71 2.39
CA ILE A 113 16.24 -13.65 1.38
C ILE A 113 17.34 -13.02 0.53
N GLU A 114 17.10 -11.83 -0.03
CA GLU A 114 18.04 -11.22 -0.97
C GLU A 114 19.18 -10.49 -0.24
N VAL A 115 18.85 -9.72 0.81
CA VAL A 115 19.85 -8.93 1.58
C VAL A 115 20.45 -9.75 2.71
N GLY A 116 19.78 -10.81 3.19
CA GLY A 116 20.25 -11.65 4.29
C GLY A 116 20.17 -10.98 5.66
N VAL A 117 19.31 -9.97 5.83
CA VAL A 117 19.12 -9.32 7.13
C VAL A 117 18.37 -10.27 8.08
N ARG A 118 18.82 -10.36 9.31
CA ARG A 118 18.16 -11.16 10.34
C ARG A 118 16.73 -10.66 10.58
N THR A 119 15.75 -11.50 10.31
CA THR A 119 14.34 -11.26 10.57
C THR A 119 13.78 -12.31 11.53
N ALA A 120 12.64 -12.01 12.18
CA ALA A 120 11.91 -13.03 12.92
C ALA A 120 11.41 -14.11 11.96
N THR A 121 11.25 -15.35 12.45
CA THR A 121 10.59 -16.44 11.70
C THR A 121 9.17 -15.98 11.33
N TYR A 122 8.74 -16.27 10.11
CA TYR A 122 7.39 -15.94 9.66
C TYR A 122 6.86 -17.01 8.69
N ARG A 123 5.54 -17.04 8.53
CA ARG A 123 4.85 -17.82 7.50
C ARG A 123 3.79 -16.95 6.83
N TYR A 124 3.58 -17.20 5.56
CA TYR A 124 2.44 -16.62 4.82
C TYR A 124 1.30 -17.62 4.82
N ALA A 125 0.07 -17.09 4.71
CA ALA A 125 -1.14 -17.90 4.61
C ALA A 125 -2.18 -17.22 3.72
N THR A 126 -2.70 -17.97 2.76
CA THR A 126 -3.78 -17.60 1.85
C THR A 126 -5.09 -18.33 2.18
N SER A 127 -5.01 -19.29 3.10
CA SER A 127 -6.15 -20.05 3.60
C SER A 127 -6.12 -20.21 5.11
N PHE A 128 -7.26 -20.55 5.69
CA PHE A 128 -7.36 -20.82 7.13
C PHE A 128 -6.47 -21.99 7.58
N GLU A 129 -6.37 -23.04 6.76
CA GLU A 129 -5.53 -24.18 7.07
C GLU A 129 -4.02 -23.83 7.04
N GLU A 130 -3.62 -22.99 6.08
CA GLU A 130 -2.25 -22.46 6.05
C GLU A 130 -1.95 -21.56 7.24
N LEU A 131 -2.94 -20.77 7.71
CA LEU A 131 -2.79 -19.99 8.93
C LEU A 131 -2.53 -20.87 10.15
N LYS A 132 -3.30 -21.94 10.32
CA LYS A 132 -3.08 -22.92 11.42
C LYS A 132 -1.68 -23.53 11.35
N ALA A 133 -1.27 -23.97 10.16
CA ALA A 133 0.07 -24.51 9.95
C ALA A 133 1.15 -23.46 10.26
N GLY A 134 0.93 -22.20 9.86
CA GLY A 134 1.82 -21.08 10.16
C GLY A 134 1.96 -20.81 11.65
N VAL A 135 0.85 -20.80 12.39
CA VAL A 135 0.83 -20.64 13.86
C VAL A 135 1.59 -21.78 14.54
N ALA A 136 1.42 -23.02 14.09
CA ALA A 136 2.15 -24.18 14.63
C ALA A 136 3.68 -24.03 14.46
N VAL A 137 4.14 -23.41 13.38
CA VAL A 137 5.57 -23.16 13.12
C VAL A 137 6.11 -21.97 13.90
N THR A 138 5.37 -20.87 13.96
CA THR A 138 5.82 -19.65 14.65
C THR A 138 5.66 -19.73 16.16
N GLY A 139 4.77 -20.60 16.63
CA GLY A 139 4.40 -20.72 18.06
C GLY A 139 3.44 -19.62 18.50
N MET A 140 2.92 -19.79 19.71
CA MET A 140 2.07 -18.80 20.36
C MET A 140 2.78 -18.22 21.60
N PRO A 141 2.65 -16.91 21.90
CA PRO A 141 1.82 -15.94 21.18
C PRO A 141 2.44 -15.51 19.83
N CYS A 142 1.59 -15.31 18.81
CA CYS A 142 1.99 -14.79 17.51
C CYS A 142 1.01 -13.71 17.03
N VAL A 143 1.38 -13.00 15.96
CA VAL A 143 0.56 -11.93 15.39
C VAL A 143 0.13 -12.30 13.98
N VAL A 144 -1.14 -12.14 13.65
CA VAL A 144 -1.64 -12.20 12.29
C VAL A 144 -1.76 -10.79 11.73
N LYS A 145 -1.22 -10.56 10.54
CA LYS A 145 -1.26 -9.26 9.85
C LYS A 145 -1.63 -9.47 8.38
N PRO A 146 -2.66 -8.79 7.84
CA PRO A 146 -2.86 -8.74 6.40
C PRO A 146 -1.62 -8.16 5.72
N LEU A 147 -1.28 -8.66 4.53
CA LEU A 147 -0.14 -8.13 3.76
C LEU A 147 -0.39 -6.70 3.31
N MET A 148 -1.62 -6.39 2.92
CA MET A 148 -2.03 -5.05 2.53
C MET A 148 -3.09 -4.51 3.51
N SER A 149 -2.66 -3.68 4.45
CA SER A 149 -3.53 -2.98 5.41
C SER A 149 -2.80 -1.79 6.01
N SER A 150 -3.55 -0.78 6.48
CA SER A 150 -3.01 0.39 7.17
C SER A 150 -3.55 0.47 8.61
N SER A 151 -2.85 1.23 9.46
CA SER A 151 -3.28 1.56 10.82
C SER A 151 -3.68 0.36 11.68
N GLY A 152 -3.04 -0.80 11.45
CA GLY A 152 -3.29 -2.02 12.23
C GLY A 152 -4.63 -2.71 11.94
N LYS A 153 -5.41 -2.28 10.94
CA LYS A 153 -6.67 -2.95 10.57
C LYS A 153 -6.41 -4.40 10.19
N GLY A 154 -7.26 -5.30 10.69
CA GLY A 154 -7.11 -6.74 10.47
C GLY A 154 -5.95 -7.40 11.22
N GLN A 155 -5.18 -6.64 12.03
CA GLN A 155 -4.11 -7.20 12.83
C GLN A 155 -4.63 -7.68 14.18
N SER A 156 -4.24 -8.88 14.59
CA SER A 156 -4.59 -9.46 15.91
C SER A 156 -3.49 -10.34 16.46
N VAL A 157 -3.52 -10.52 17.77
CA VAL A 157 -2.62 -11.43 18.50
C VAL A 157 -3.35 -12.74 18.74
N ILE A 158 -2.72 -13.86 18.40
CA ILE A 158 -3.15 -15.21 18.72
C ILE A 158 -2.39 -15.65 19.97
N LYS A 159 -3.12 -15.93 21.05
CA LYS A 159 -2.56 -16.44 22.30
C LYS A 159 -2.94 -17.89 22.54
N THR A 160 -4.10 -18.31 22.04
CA THR A 160 -4.66 -19.65 22.16
C THR A 160 -5.19 -20.14 20.80
N GLU A 161 -5.45 -21.42 20.66
CA GLU A 161 -6.02 -21.99 19.43
C GLU A 161 -7.40 -21.41 19.11
N GLU A 162 -8.18 -21.05 20.12
CA GLU A 162 -9.51 -20.44 19.96
C GLU A 162 -9.46 -19.05 19.30
N ASP A 163 -8.31 -18.39 19.37
CA ASP A 163 -8.12 -17.07 18.73
C ASP A 163 -7.92 -17.16 17.23
N ILE A 164 -7.49 -18.32 16.70
CA ILE A 164 -7.05 -18.46 15.29
C ILE A 164 -8.19 -18.12 14.32
N GLU A 165 -9.38 -18.65 14.58
CA GLU A 165 -10.53 -18.41 13.67
C GLU A 165 -10.97 -16.95 13.68
N LYS A 166 -11.00 -16.33 14.86
CA LYS A 166 -11.33 -14.89 15.02
C LYS A 166 -10.30 -14.02 14.31
N ALA A 167 -9.00 -14.35 14.48
CA ALA A 167 -7.89 -13.65 13.85
C ALA A 167 -7.96 -13.73 12.32
N TRP A 168 -8.29 -14.90 11.77
CA TRP A 168 -8.47 -15.07 10.34
C TRP A 168 -9.61 -14.20 9.78
N LYS A 169 -10.80 -14.29 10.38
CA LYS A 169 -11.96 -13.50 9.96
C LYS A 169 -11.64 -12.01 9.96
N TYR A 170 -11.08 -11.51 11.06
CA TYR A 170 -10.73 -10.10 11.20
C TYR A 170 -9.64 -9.66 10.19
N ALA A 171 -8.67 -10.53 9.92
CA ALA A 171 -7.64 -10.23 8.92
C ALA A 171 -8.23 -10.14 7.51
N MET A 172 -9.18 -11.02 7.16
CA MET A 172 -9.86 -10.98 5.85
C MET A 172 -10.71 -9.73 5.68
N GLU A 173 -11.39 -9.27 6.74
CA GLU A 173 -12.18 -8.03 6.73
C GLU A 173 -11.29 -6.79 6.64
N GLY A 174 -10.15 -6.78 7.32
CA GLY A 174 -9.21 -5.65 7.36
C GLY A 174 -8.23 -5.58 6.19
N SER A 175 -8.21 -6.59 5.32
CA SER A 175 -7.33 -6.65 4.16
C SER A 175 -7.81 -5.71 3.06
N ARG A 176 -6.89 -4.90 2.50
CA ARG A 176 -7.13 -4.05 1.33
C ARG A 176 -6.59 -4.71 0.06
N GLY A 177 -7.07 -4.26 -1.09
CA GLY A 177 -6.67 -4.79 -2.40
C GLY A 177 -7.24 -6.18 -2.70
N ASP A 178 -6.76 -6.77 -3.79
CA ASP A 178 -7.27 -8.02 -4.34
C ASP A 178 -6.72 -9.26 -3.63
N LEU A 179 -5.54 -9.14 -3.01
CA LEU A 179 -4.84 -10.25 -2.36
C LEU A 179 -5.31 -10.42 -0.91
N LYS A 180 -5.91 -11.55 -0.61
CA LYS A 180 -6.32 -11.99 0.73
C LYS A 180 -5.26 -12.90 1.34
N GLU A 181 -4.11 -12.34 1.63
CA GLU A 181 -2.97 -13.05 2.22
C GLU A 181 -2.54 -12.41 3.54
N VAL A 182 -2.15 -13.22 4.49
CA VAL A 182 -1.64 -12.78 5.80
C VAL A 182 -0.21 -13.24 6.05
N ILE A 183 0.48 -12.56 6.94
CA ILE A 183 1.77 -12.98 7.50
C ILE A 183 1.62 -13.25 8.99
N VAL A 184 2.29 -14.29 9.47
CA VAL A 184 2.28 -14.73 10.87
C VAL A 184 3.71 -14.75 11.42
N PRO A 185 4.20 -13.65 11.99
CA PRO A 185 5.42 -13.65 12.81
C PRO A 185 5.10 -13.99 14.28
N PRO A 186 6.10 -14.41 15.09
CA PRO A 186 5.97 -14.48 16.52
C PRO A 186 5.70 -13.09 17.12
N CYS A 187 5.15 -13.03 18.34
CA CYS A 187 5.18 -11.80 19.12
C CYS A 187 6.63 -11.49 19.50
N ALA A 188 7.04 -10.21 19.34
CA ALA A 188 8.33 -9.72 19.80
C ALA A 188 8.31 -9.55 21.32
#